data_bba04ab90f61d0e3c9d6d2a4a725a0d3
#
_entry.id   bba04ab90f61d0e3c9d6d2a4a725a0d3
#
_cell.length_a   1.000
_cell.length_b   1.000
_cell.length_c   1.000
_cell.angle_alpha   90.00
_cell.angle_beta   90.00
_cell.angle_gamma   90.00
#
_symmetry.space_group_name_H-M   'P 1'
#
loop_
_entity.id
_entity.type
_entity.pdbx_description
1 polymer ?
#
loop_
_entity_poly.entity_id
_entity_poly.type
_entity_poly.pdbx_seq_one_letter_code
_entity_poly.pdbx_strand_id
1 'polypeptide(L)'
;MGEVGRRLAGALERAGVDVVRVTRAAGWEQTLSADAGARIVCVGETQLAAVVERLRSVPPESLVFVQNGWIRPDLAAVAGHTRGLVWFTSKGEFFRSLRPSLFAGPLAVDMAAVLSAGGIAAEALDDAAFRAAEAEKMGFNCVVGLPLAVHGITLAEYVTRHLAEARAVFDEAAAVTARALGVAADPGWWADFLLAAEPLGWVKSGAPKALAYRNGAVVALARRLGLDAPINLRLLAAVAAG
;
A
#
# COMPACT_ATOMS: atom_id res chain seq x y z
N MET A 1 18.00 -2.16 1.60
CA MET A 1 16.78 -1.35 1.82
C MET A 1 16.03 -1.25 0.51
N GLY A 2 14.69 -1.40 0.51
CA GLY A 2 13.87 -1.30 -0.71
C GLY A 2 13.65 0.15 -1.15
N GLU A 3 13.05 0.32 -2.35
CA GLU A 3 12.82 1.64 -2.96
C GLU A 3 12.02 2.61 -2.06
N VAL A 4 10.90 2.14 -1.48
CA VAL A 4 10.08 2.96 -0.59
C VAL A 4 10.88 3.40 0.63
N GLY A 5 11.55 2.47 1.32
CA GLY A 5 12.35 2.80 2.51
C GLY A 5 13.48 3.80 2.21
N ARG A 6 14.14 3.68 1.05
CA ARG A 6 15.18 4.62 0.64
C ARG A 6 14.64 6.04 0.44
N ARG A 7 13.47 6.18 -0.19
CA ARG A 7 12.84 7.49 -0.42
C ARG A 7 12.35 8.14 0.87
N LEU A 8 11.71 7.35 1.73
CA LEU A 8 11.26 7.86 3.04
C LEU A 8 12.45 8.28 3.90
N ALA A 9 13.50 7.44 4.01
CA ALA A 9 14.71 7.79 4.75
C ALA A 9 15.36 9.09 4.24
N GLY A 10 15.51 9.23 2.92
CA GLY A 10 16.05 10.45 2.33
C GLY A 10 15.19 11.69 2.54
N ALA A 11 13.86 11.56 2.61
CA ALA A 11 12.98 12.67 2.95
C ALA A 11 13.14 13.08 4.42
N LEU A 12 13.16 12.11 5.33
CA LEU A 12 13.39 12.35 6.76
C LEU A 12 14.73 13.05 7.01
N GLU A 13 15.80 12.59 6.37
CA GLU A 13 17.14 13.21 6.48
C GLU A 13 17.14 14.66 5.97
N ARG A 14 16.45 14.94 4.84
CA ARG A 14 16.31 16.32 4.34
C ARG A 14 15.51 17.23 5.26
N ALA A 15 14.59 16.65 6.03
CA ALA A 15 13.84 17.37 7.05
C ALA A 15 14.60 17.52 8.38
N GLY A 16 15.86 17.09 8.46
CA GLY A 16 16.71 17.20 9.64
C GLY A 16 16.48 16.13 10.70
N VAL A 17 15.84 15.02 10.35
CA VAL A 17 15.63 13.89 11.27
C VAL A 17 16.79 12.92 11.18
N ASP A 18 17.34 12.51 12.31
CA ASP A 18 18.34 11.45 12.39
C ASP A 18 17.72 10.10 12.03
N VAL A 19 18.26 9.44 11.01
CA VAL A 19 17.71 8.18 10.48
C VAL A 19 18.72 7.04 10.63
N VAL A 20 18.35 6.05 11.43
CA VAL A 20 19.06 4.77 11.50
C VAL A 20 18.44 3.79 10.50
N ARG A 21 19.24 3.37 9.49
CA ARG A 21 18.78 2.46 8.44
C ARG A 21 19.04 1.00 8.82
N VAL A 22 17.98 0.28 9.13
CA VAL A 22 18.06 -1.15 9.45
C VAL A 22 17.82 -1.98 8.21
N THR A 23 18.74 -2.87 7.90
CA THR A 23 18.65 -3.82 6.79
C THR A 23 18.82 -5.25 7.29
N ARG A 24 18.60 -6.24 6.42
CA ARG A 24 18.80 -7.65 6.81
C ARG A 24 20.23 -7.97 7.26
N ALA A 25 21.21 -7.22 6.77
CA ALA A 25 22.63 -7.41 7.12
C ALA A 25 23.01 -6.73 8.43
N ALA A 26 22.28 -5.70 8.85
CA ALA A 26 22.45 -5.09 10.16
C ALA A 26 21.60 -5.84 11.18
N GLY A 27 22.19 -6.28 12.28
CA GLY A 27 21.46 -7.01 13.32
C GLY A 27 20.25 -6.23 13.83
N TRP A 28 19.15 -6.93 14.09
CA TRP A 28 17.90 -6.37 14.60
C TRP A 28 18.02 -5.80 16.02
N GLU A 29 18.98 -6.29 16.78
CA GLU A 29 19.18 -5.95 18.20
C GLU A 29 19.45 -4.46 18.41
N GLN A 30 20.17 -3.82 17.50
CA GLN A 30 20.40 -2.38 17.54
C GLN A 30 19.12 -1.55 17.33
N THR A 31 18.11 -2.14 16.72
CA THR A 31 16.82 -1.48 16.41
C THR A 31 15.83 -1.57 17.53
N LEU A 32 15.91 -2.63 18.34
CA LEU A 32 14.98 -2.88 19.44
C LEU A 32 15.37 -2.14 20.72
N SER A 33 16.65 -1.80 20.88
CA SER A 33 17.22 -1.19 22.08
C SER A 33 17.15 0.32 22.14
N ALA A 34 16.67 0.99 21.12
CA ALA A 34 16.89 2.42 21.00
C ALA A 34 15.73 3.27 21.51
N ASP A 35 16.06 4.42 22.08
CA ASP A 35 15.26 5.62 22.27
C ASP A 35 14.76 6.22 20.92
N ALA A 36 14.53 5.38 19.92
CA ALA A 36 14.03 5.82 18.61
C ALA A 36 12.57 6.27 18.76
N GLY A 37 12.28 7.50 18.38
CA GLY A 37 10.95 8.08 18.44
C GLY A 37 9.94 7.33 17.53
N ALA A 38 10.36 6.92 16.33
CA ALA A 38 9.51 6.19 15.38
C ALA A 38 10.29 5.08 14.67
N ARG A 39 9.59 3.99 14.36
CA ARG A 39 10.11 2.85 13.58
C ARG A 39 9.27 2.63 12.34
N ILE A 40 9.80 3.01 11.19
CA ILE A 40 9.10 2.93 9.92
C ILE A 40 9.43 1.59 9.25
N VAL A 41 8.44 0.72 9.16
CA VAL A 41 8.55 -0.61 8.57
C VAL A 41 8.31 -0.54 7.07
N CYS A 42 9.36 -0.81 6.26
CA CYS A 42 9.35 -0.72 4.80
C CYS A 42 9.72 -2.05 4.13
N VAL A 43 9.37 -3.17 4.73
CA VAL A 43 9.57 -4.51 4.14
C VAL A 43 8.46 -4.83 3.13
N GLY A 44 8.70 -5.82 2.27
CA GLY A 44 7.65 -6.33 1.39
C GLY A 44 6.54 -7.03 2.19
N GLU A 45 5.34 -7.07 1.64
CA GLU A 45 4.14 -7.62 2.27
C GLU A 45 4.35 -9.06 2.76
N THR A 46 5.00 -9.89 1.98
CA THR A 46 5.29 -11.31 2.31
C THR A 46 6.25 -11.50 3.49
N GLN A 47 6.92 -10.44 3.92
CA GLN A 47 7.85 -10.48 5.06
C GLN A 47 7.24 -9.85 6.31
N LEU A 48 6.07 -9.24 6.18
CA LEU A 48 5.48 -8.39 7.21
C LEU A 48 5.17 -9.17 8.49
N ALA A 49 4.51 -10.32 8.39
CA ALA A 49 4.16 -11.14 9.54
C ALA A 49 5.39 -11.51 10.41
N ALA A 50 6.49 -11.92 9.77
CA ALA A 50 7.73 -12.24 10.46
C ALA A 50 8.38 -11.02 11.14
N VAL A 51 8.23 -9.83 10.55
CA VAL A 51 8.73 -8.58 11.14
C VAL A 51 7.86 -8.15 12.31
N VAL A 52 6.55 -8.21 12.18
CA VAL A 52 5.59 -7.89 13.25
C VAL A 52 5.82 -8.76 14.47
N GLU A 53 6.09 -10.06 14.28
CA GLU A 53 6.39 -10.97 15.39
C GLU A 53 7.59 -10.49 16.22
N ARG A 54 8.63 -9.98 15.56
CA ARG A 54 9.82 -9.43 16.24
C ARG A 54 9.56 -8.08 16.92
N LEU A 55 8.56 -7.34 16.45
CA LEU A 55 8.21 -6.02 16.97
C LEU A 55 7.17 -6.06 18.10
N ARG A 56 6.70 -7.22 18.52
CA ARG A 56 5.66 -7.35 19.56
C ARG A 56 5.99 -6.69 20.89
N SER A 57 7.28 -6.60 21.23
CA SER A 57 7.74 -5.94 22.46
C SER A 57 7.94 -4.43 22.31
N VAL A 58 7.83 -3.91 21.09
CA VAL A 58 7.98 -2.48 20.80
C VAL A 58 6.63 -1.79 21.00
N PRO A 59 6.60 -0.63 21.66
CA PRO A 59 5.36 0.15 21.83
C PRO A 59 4.72 0.41 20.47
N PRO A 60 3.47 -0.05 20.25
CA PRO A 60 2.83 0.05 18.92
C PRO A 60 2.67 1.48 18.42
N GLU A 61 2.49 2.44 19.32
CA GLU A 61 2.39 3.87 18.99
C GLU A 61 3.67 4.43 18.34
N SER A 62 4.82 3.76 18.49
CA SER A 62 6.08 4.12 17.83
C SER A 62 6.27 3.44 16.46
N LEU A 63 5.35 2.57 16.04
CA LEU A 63 5.44 1.82 14.80
C LEU A 63 4.67 2.51 13.67
N VAL A 64 5.28 2.55 12.49
CA VAL A 64 4.66 3.06 11.26
C VAL A 64 4.78 2.01 10.16
N PHE A 65 3.65 1.58 9.59
CA PHE A 65 3.60 0.58 8.52
C PHE A 65 3.12 1.20 7.21
N VAL A 66 3.90 1.02 6.14
CA VAL A 66 3.65 1.64 4.82
C VAL A 66 3.45 0.64 3.67
N GLN A 67 3.20 -0.63 3.99
CA GLN A 67 2.96 -1.66 2.99
C GLN A 67 1.64 -1.45 2.27
N ASN A 68 1.59 -1.83 0.99
CA ASN A 68 0.38 -1.85 0.20
C ASN A 68 -0.45 -3.12 0.46
N GLY A 69 -1.73 -3.09 0.03
CA GLY A 69 -2.60 -4.25 0.08
C GLY A 69 -3.24 -4.48 1.45
N TRP A 70 -3.94 -5.61 1.57
CA TRP A 70 -4.68 -6.01 2.76
C TRP A 70 -3.76 -6.64 3.79
N ILE A 71 -3.16 -5.83 4.64
CA ILE A 71 -2.19 -6.27 5.67
C ILE A 71 -2.74 -6.22 7.10
N ARG A 72 -3.99 -5.81 7.29
CA ARG A 72 -4.60 -5.68 8.62
C ARG A 72 -4.50 -6.92 9.49
N PRO A 73 -4.68 -8.16 8.96
CA PRO A 73 -4.51 -9.36 9.76
C PRO A 73 -3.10 -9.51 10.34
N ASP A 74 -2.07 -9.17 9.55
CA ASP A 74 -0.67 -9.27 9.99
C ASP A 74 -0.34 -8.26 11.08
N LEU A 75 -1.04 -7.12 11.14
CA LEU A 75 -0.82 -6.05 12.10
C LEU A 75 -1.64 -6.19 13.40
N ALA A 76 -2.49 -7.19 13.51
CA ALA A 76 -3.37 -7.36 14.68
C ALA A 76 -2.61 -7.45 16.00
N ALA A 77 -1.40 -8.02 15.99
CA ALA A 77 -0.56 -8.19 17.19
C ALA A 77 0.08 -6.87 17.68
N VAL A 78 0.05 -5.81 16.88
CA VAL A 78 0.64 -4.50 17.20
C VAL A 78 -0.40 -3.38 17.01
N ALA A 79 -1.63 -3.62 17.47
CA ALA A 79 -2.72 -2.64 17.37
C ALA A 79 -2.33 -1.31 18.05
N GLY A 80 -2.79 -0.18 17.51
CA GLY A 80 -2.41 1.16 18.00
C GLY A 80 -1.24 1.79 17.24
N HIS A 81 -0.73 1.14 16.21
CA HIS A 81 0.31 1.65 15.31
C HIS A 81 -0.22 2.73 14.34
N THR A 82 0.71 3.42 13.69
CA THR A 82 0.41 4.32 12.56
C THR A 82 0.44 3.55 11.25
N ARG A 83 -0.55 3.79 10.40
CA ARG A 83 -0.62 3.30 9.01
C ARG A 83 -0.29 4.43 8.04
N GLY A 84 0.41 4.06 6.96
CA GLY A 84 0.67 4.95 5.83
C GLY A 84 0.26 4.33 4.50
N LEU A 85 -0.39 5.10 3.64
CA LEU A 85 -0.68 4.78 2.24
C LEU A 85 0.24 5.63 1.36
N VAL A 86 1.29 5.02 0.86
CA VAL A 86 2.29 5.71 0.03
C VAL A 86 1.76 5.91 -1.38
N TRP A 87 1.71 7.17 -1.85
CA TRP A 87 1.24 7.57 -3.17
C TRP A 87 2.36 8.11 -4.05
N PHE A 88 3.48 7.41 -4.11
CA PHE A 88 4.55 7.66 -5.08
C PHE A 88 5.04 6.36 -5.72
N THR A 89 5.67 6.50 -6.87
CA THR A 89 6.45 5.42 -7.50
C THR A 89 7.91 5.80 -7.55
N SER A 90 8.78 4.79 -7.42
CA SER A 90 10.22 4.97 -7.46
C SER A 90 10.93 3.75 -8.05
N LYS A 91 11.93 3.99 -8.90
CA LYS A 91 12.81 2.96 -9.45
C LYS A 91 14.17 3.58 -9.77
N GLY A 92 15.20 3.18 -9.04
CA GLY A 92 16.51 3.83 -9.18
C GLY A 92 16.44 5.32 -8.84
N GLU A 93 16.88 6.19 -9.72
CA GLU A 93 16.78 7.64 -9.56
C GLU A 93 15.39 8.21 -9.86
N PHE A 94 14.57 7.45 -10.60
CA PHE A 94 13.21 7.89 -10.90
C PHE A 94 12.36 7.96 -9.64
N PHE A 95 11.70 9.10 -9.44
CA PHE A 95 10.73 9.33 -8.38
C PHE A 95 9.59 10.18 -8.92
N ARG A 96 8.36 9.78 -8.64
CA ARG A 96 7.18 10.56 -8.96
C ARG A 96 6.11 10.40 -7.89
N SER A 97 5.73 11.51 -7.27
CA SER A 97 4.53 11.58 -6.44
C SER A 97 3.30 11.56 -7.34
N LEU A 98 2.30 10.77 -6.98
CA LEU A 98 1.02 10.66 -7.69
C LEU A 98 -0.03 11.52 -7.02
N ARG A 99 -0.06 11.47 -5.71
CA ARG A 99 -0.92 12.24 -4.79
C ARG A 99 -0.17 12.37 -3.44
N PRO A 100 -0.65 13.17 -2.48
CA PRO A 100 -0.12 13.13 -1.13
C PRO A 100 -0.20 11.72 -0.54
N SER A 101 0.85 11.28 0.15
CA SER A 101 0.82 10.05 0.95
C SER A 101 0.01 10.29 2.21
N LEU A 102 -0.80 9.33 2.62
CA LEU A 102 -1.80 9.51 3.68
C LEU A 102 -1.41 8.70 4.91
N PHE A 103 -1.58 9.29 6.09
CA PHE A 103 -1.24 8.63 7.35
C PHE A 103 -2.41 8.72 8.34
N ALA A 104 -2.59 7.67 9.16
CA ALA A 104 -3.51 7.66 10.28
C ALA A 104 -2.90 6.91 11.47
N GLY A 105 -3.20 7.33 12.67
CA GLY A 105 -2.68 6.78 13.91
C GLY A 105 -1.83 7.77 14.71
N PRO A 106 -1.16 7.30 15.78
CA PRO A 106 -0.49 8.19 16.74
C PRO A 106 0.55 9.14 16.14
N LEU A 107 1.32 8.69 15.16
CA LEU A 107 2.38 9.48 14.50
C LEU A 107 1.94 10.09 13.16
N ALA A 108 0.65 10.10 12.83
CA ALA A 108 0.18 10.54 11.51
C ALA A 108 0.53 12.00 11.21
N VAL A 109 0.32 12.89 12.16
CA VAL A 109 0.59 14.34 12.03
C VAL A 109 2.11 14.56 11.86
N ASP A 110 2.92 13.94 12.69
CA ASP A 110 4.39 14.08 12.65
C ASP A 110 4.94 13.54 11.33
N MET A 111 4.48 12.35 10.91
CA MET A 111 4.88 11.74 9.64
C MET A 111 4.51 12.62 8.44
N ALA A 112 3.31 13.20 8.43
CA ALA A 112 2.88 14.08 7.36
C ALA A 112 3.72 15.36 7.31
N ALA A 113 3.96 15.99 8.46
CA ALA A 113 4.75 17.21 8.56
C ALA A 113 6.21 17.00 8.11
N VAL A 114 6.86 15.96 8.64
CA VAL A 114 8.28 15.69 8.36
C VAL A 114 8.49 15.25 6.91
N LEU A 115 7.63 14.39 6.36
CA LEU A 115 7.74 13.97 4.96
C LEU A 115 7.50 15.13 4.00
N SER A 116 6.54 16.01 4.29
CA SER A 116 6.27 17.21 3.48
C SER A 116 7.46 18.18 3.52
N ALA A 117 8.06 18.42 4.69
CA ALA A 117 9.28 19.20 4.83
C ALA A 117 10.46 18.57 4.05
N GLY A 118 10.51 17.24 3.97
CA GLY A 118 11.51 16.49 3.21
C GLY A 118 11.18 16.32 1.73
N GLY A 119 10.11 16.96 1.20
CA GLY A 119 9.76 16.97 -0.22
C GLY A 119 8.93 15.78 -0.70
N ILE A 120 8.29 15.04 0.20
CA ILE A 120 7.26 14.04 -0.12
C ILE A 120 5.92 14.53 0.44
N ALA A 121 5.03 15.01 -0.41
CA ALA A 121 3.71 15.46 0.01
C ALA A 121 2.99 14.37 0.82
N ALA A 122 2.52 14.73 2.01
CA ALA A 122 1.85 13.82 2.91
C ALA A 122 0.81 14.55 3.76
N GLU A 123 -0.24 13.83 4.16
CA GLU A 123 -1.37 14.33 4.94
C GLU A 123 -1.74 13.35 6.04
N ALA A 124 -2.18 13.89 7.19
CA ALA A 124 -2.76 13.11 8.26
C ALA A 124 -4.28 13.07 8.12
N LEU A 125 -4.86 11.90 8.27
CA LEU A 125 -6.30 11.67 8.21
C LEU A 125 -6.81 11.12 9.54
N ASP A 126 -8.09 11.33 9.82
CA ASP A 126 -8.78 10.53 10.82
C ASP A 126 -8.97 9.08 10.36
N ASP A 127 -9.36 8.22 11.28
CA ASP A 127 -9.49 6.78 11.00
C ASP A 127 -10.59 6.47 9.95
N ALA A 128 -11.68 7.23 9.91
CA ALA A 128 -12.76 7.00 8.95
C ALA A 128 -12.34 7.39 7.53
N ALA A 129 -11.73 8.56 7.36
CA ALA A 129 -11.19 9.02 6.08
C ALA A 129 -10.05 8.12 5.59
N PHE A 130 -9.18 7.66 6.51
CA PHE A 130 -8.10 6.73 6.15
C PHE A 130 -8.62 5.38 5.68
N ARG A 131 -9.67 4.81 6.32
CA ARG A 131 -10.29 3.56 5.88
C ARG A 131 -10.89 3.69 4.48
N ALA A 132 -11.51 4.82 4.17
CA ALA A 132 -12.03 5.10 2.83
C ALA A 132 -10.88 5.15 1.80
N ALA A 133 -9.79 5.87 2.10
CA ALA A 133 -8.61 5.94 1.24
C ALA A 133 -7.90 4.56 1.09
N GLU A 134 -7.93 3.71 2.12
CA GLU A 134 -7.39 2.34 2.04
C GLU A 134 -8.22 1.47 1.08
N ALA A 135 -9.55 1.62 1.07
CA ALA A 135 -10.43 0.91 0.13
C ALA A 135 -10.19 1.37 -1.32
N GLU A 136 -10.11 2.67 -1.55
CA GLU A 136 -9.74 3.23 -2.85
C GLU A 136 -8.37 2.73 -3.33
N LYS A 137 -7.36 2.77 -2.45
CA LYS A 137 -6.00 2.29 -2.75
C LYS A 137 -5.96 0.81 -3.08
N MET A 138 -6.84 0.00 -2.49
CA MET A 138 -6.95 -1.42 -2.84
C MET A 138 -7.45 -1.57 -4.28
N GLY A 139 -8.45 -0.82 -4.71
CA GLY A 139 -8.88 -0.76 -6.12
C GLY A 139 -7.71 -0.44 -7.05
N PHE A 140 -6.98 0.63 -6.76
CA PHE A 140 -5.77 1.02 -7.50
C PHE A 140 -4.74 -0.13 -7.60
N ASN A 141 -4.38 -0.74 -6.48
CA ASN A 141 -3.37 -1.80 -6.41
C ASN A 141 -3.78 -3.06 -7.19
N CYS A 142 -5.08 -3.37 -7.24
CA CYS A 142 -5.60 -4.52 -7.96
C CYS A 142 -5.56 -4.32 -9.49
N VAL A 143 -5.77 -3.10 -9.97
CA VAL A 143 -5.68 -2.78 -11.41
C VAL A 143 -4.23 -2.73 -11.89
N VAL A 144 -3.32 -2.11 -11.12
CA VAL A 144 -1.92 -1.87 -11.53
C VAL A 144 -1.03 -3.13 -11.35
N GLY A 145 -1.59 -4.27 -11.02
CA GLY A 145 -0.85 -5.50 -10.75
C GLY A 145 -1.20 -6.67 -11.65
N LEU A 146 -2.09 -7.50 -11.14
CA LEU A 146 -2.47 -8.78 -11.76
C LEU A 146 -2.96 -8.66 -13.22
N PRO A 147 -3.88 -7.73 -13.58
CA PRO A 147 -4.37 -7.65 -14.95
C PRO A 147 -3.28 -7.38 -15.97
N LEU A 148 -2.32 -6.51 -15.63
CA LEU A 148 -1.20 -6.18 -16.52
C LEU A 148 -0.29 -7.40 -16.79
N ALA A 149 -0.14 -8.28 -15.80
CA ALA A 149 0.60 -9.52 -15.97
C ALA A 149 -0.18 -10.52 -16.83
N VAL A 150 -1.49 -10.67 -16.60
CA VAL A 150 -2.36 -11.57 -17.36
C VAL A 150 -2.39 -11.21 -18.85
N HIS A 151 -2.58 -9.93 -19.15
CA HIS A 151 -2.68 -9.45 -20.55
C HIS A 151 -1.31 -9.18 -21.19
N GLY A 152 -0.22 -9.11 -20.43
CA GLY A 152 1.12 -8.81 -20.93
C GLY A 152 1.29 -7.40 -21.52
N ILE A 153 0.45 -6.44 -21.13
CA ILE A 153 0.38 -5.08 -21.66
C ILE A 153 0.68 -4.01 -20.61
N THR A 154 0.85 -2.78 -21.04
CA THR A 154 1.05 -1.62 -20.16
C THR A 154 -0.26 -1.15 -19.54
N LEU A 155 -0.17 -0.34 -18.47
CA LEU A 155 -1.35 0.24 -17.82
C LEU A 155 -2.16 1.11 -18.79
N ALA A 156 -1.50 1.94 -19.63
CA ALA A 156 -2.19 2.75 -20.62
C ALA A 156 -2.96 1.90 -21.64
N GLU A 157 -2.35 0.82 -22.14
CA GLU A 157 -3.03 -0.12 -23.04
C GLU A 157 -4.19 -0.82 -22.34
N TYR A 158 -4.03 -1.20 -21.07
CA TYR A 158 -5.07 -1.89 -20.32
C TYR A 158 -6.30 -1.00 -20.11
N VAL A 159 -6.12 0.22 -19.62
CA VAL A 159 -7.25 1.14 -19.38
C VAL A 159 -7.89 1.65 -20.69
N THR A 160 -7.18 1.54 -21.84
CA THR A 160 -7.73 1.91 -23.14
C THR A 160 -8.47 0.76 -23.81
N ARG A 161 -7.85 -0.43 -23.85
CA ARG A 161 -8.38 -1.58 -24.61
C ARG A 161 -9.33 -2.46 -23.79
N HIS A 162 -9.18 -2.45 -22.47
CA HIS A 162 -9.93 -3.27 -21.52
C HIS A 162 -10.62 -2.43 -20.44
N LEU A 163 -11.13 -1.24 -20.82
CA LEU A 163 -11.69 -0.25 -19.89
C LEU A 163 -12.77 -0.84 -18.98
N ALA A 164 -13.69 -1.62 -19.53
CA ALA A 164 -14.78 -2.24 -18.77
C ALA A 164 -14.25 -3.25 -17.73
N GLU A 165 -13.24 -4.05 -18.08
CA GLU A 165 -12.61 -4.98 -17.15
C GLU A 165 -11.80 -4.23 -16.09
N ALA A 166 -11.02 -3.21 -16.48
CA ALA A 166 -10.25 -2.39 -15.54
C ALA A 166 -11.16 -1.72 -14.50
N ARG A 167 -12.30 -1.18 -14.95
CA ARG A 167 -13.32 -0.61 -14.09
C ARG A 167 -13.90 -1.65 -13.14
N ALA A 168 -14.27 -2.83 -13.65
CA ALA A 168 -14.84 -3.90 -12.83
C ALA A 168 -13.85 -4.44 -11.78
N VAL A 169 -12.56 -4.61 -12.14
CA VAL A 169 -11.50 -4.97 -11.18
C VAL A 169 -11.40 -3.95 -10.05
N PHE A 170 -11.41 -2.66 -10.41
CA PHE A 170 -11.33 -1.59 -9.43
C PHE A 170 -12.55 -1.59 -8.51
N ASP A 171 -13.76 -1.59 -9.08
CA ASP A 171 -15.01 -1.49 -8.33
C ASP A 171 -15.19 -2.69 -7.39
N GLU A 172 -14.92 -3.92 -7.84
CA GLU A 172 -14.97 -5.11 -6.98
C GLU A 172 -13.99 -4.96 -5.80
N ALA A 173 -12.74 -4.58 -6.07
CA ALA A 173 -11.72 -4.48 -5.03
C ALA A 173 -12.02 -3.35 -4.02
N ALA A 174 -12.43 -2.19 -4.52
CA ALA A 174 -12.79 -1.05 -3.67
C ALA A 174 -14.04 -1.33 -2.83
N ALA A 175 -15.11 -1.87 -3.44
CA ALA A 175 -16.37 -2.18 -2.75
C ALA A 175 -16.20 -3.26 -1.68
N VAL A 176 -15.52 -4.35 -1.99
CA VAL A 176 -15.25 -5.44 -1.04
C VAL A 176 -14.42 -4.92 0.14
N THR A 177 -13.40 -4.11 -0.15
CA THR A 177 -12.54 -3.54 0.90
C THR A 177 -13.30 -2.51 1.74
N ALA A 178 -14.08 -1.63 1.13
CA ALA A 178 -14.92 -0.65 1.83
C ALA A 178 -15.89 -1.36 2.78
N ARG A 179 -16.55 -2.43 2.32
CA ARG A 179 -17.44 -3.26 3.15
C ARG A 179 -16.69 -3.89 4.32
N ALA A 180 -15.50 -4.42 4.10
CA ALA A 180 -14.66 -5.00 5.15
C ALA A 180 -14.22 -3.98 6.20
N LEU A 181 -14.06 -2.71 5.80
CA LEU A 181 -13.64 -1.59 6.64
C LEU A 181 -14.81 -0.84 7.28
N GLY A 182 -16.05 -1.18 6.93
CA GLY A 182 -17.25 -0.50 7.43
C GLY A 182 -17.40 0.93 6.94
N VAL A 183 -16.97 1.22 5.71
CA VAL A 183 -17.10 2.52 5.04
C VAL A 183 -17.92 2.40 3.77
N ALA A 184 -18.47 3.51 3.29
CA ALA A 184 -19.14 3.55 1.99
C ALA A 184 -18.12 3.64 0.86
N ALA A 185 -18.38 2.92 -0.24
CA ALA A 185 -17.62 3.12 -1.46
C ALA A 185 -18.08 4.41 -2.15
N ASP A 186 -17.12 5.20 -2.65
CA ASP A 186 -17.38 6.45 -3.36
C ASP A 186 -17.28 6.21 -4.87
N PRO A 187 -18.32 6.54 -5.66
CA PRO A 187 -18.30 6.39 -7.11
C PRO A 187 -17.23 7.29 -7.80
N GLY A 188 -16.75 8.33 -7.13
CA GLY A 188 -15.69 9.22 -7.61
C GLY A 188 -14.30 8.57 -7.62
N TRP A 189 -14.04 7.54 -6.82
CA TRP A 189 -12.72 6.89 -6.74
C TRP A 189 -12.17 6.38 -8.07
N TRP A 190 -13.05 6.01 -9.00
CA TRP A 190 -12.59 5.61 -10.33
C TRP A 190 -11.99 6.79 -11.12
N ALA A 191 -12.57 7.98 -11.02
CA ALA A 191 -12.00 9.17 -11.66
C ALA A 191 -10.65 9.51 -11.04
N ASP A 192 -10.54 9.43 -9.71
CA ASP A 192 -9.28 9.63 -8.99
C ASP A 192 -8.23 8.59 -9.35
N PHE A 193 -8.65 7.33 -9.56
CA PHE A 193 -7.77 6.29 -10.09
C PHE A 193 -7.21 6.68 -11.46
N LEU A 194 -8.03 7.12 -12.41
CA LEU A 194 -7.57 7.48 -13.75
C LEU A 194 -6.54 8.61 -13.71
N LEU A 195 -6.76 9.63 -12.88
CA LEU A 195 -5.81 10.74 -12.68
C LEU A 195 -4.48 10.24 -12.09
N ALA A 196 -4.53 9.37 -11.09
CA ALA A 196 -3.34 8.82 -10.46
C ALA A 196 -2.61 7.80 -11.36
N ALA A 197 -3.32 7.11 -12.25
CA ALA A 197 -2.79 6.11 -13.16
C ALA A 197 -2.16 6.71 -14.43
N GLU A 198 -2.62 7.87 -14.87
CA GLU A 198 -2.13 8.52 -16.09
C GLU A 198 -0.60 8.62 -16.15
N PRO A 199 0.12 9.14 -15.12
CA PRO A 199 1.57 9.21 -15.14
C PRO A 199 2.25 7.84 -15.06
N LEU A 200 1.51 6.76 -14.83
CA LEU A 200 1.99 5.37 -14.76
C LEU A 200 1.68 4.57 -16.02
N GLY A 201 1.18 5.19 -17.08
CA GLY A 201 0.74 4.51 -18.29
C GLY A 201 1.77 3.56 -18.90
N TRP A 202 3.07 3.82 -18.70
CA TRP A 202 4.18 3.00 -19.13
C TRP A 202 4.43 1.73 -18.27
N VAL A 203 3.80 1.64 -17.09
CA VAL A 203 4.01 0.50 -16.17
C VAL A 203 3.51 -0.78 -16.82
N LYS A 204 4.36 -1.79 -16.81
CA LYS A 204 4.09 -3.16 -17.22
C LYS A 204 4.43 -4.10 -16.07
N SER A 205 3.55 -5.02 -15.76
CA SER A 205 3.82 -6.05 -14.76
C SER A 205 4.31 -7.32 -15.46
N GLY A 206 5.54 -7.73 -15.16
CA GLY A 206 6.09 -9.00 -15.71
C GLY A 206 5.65 -10.22 -14.91
N ALA A 207 5.38 -10.04 -13.61
CA ALA A 207 4.84 -11.07 -12.74
C ALA A 207 4.02 -10.41 -11.64
N PRO A 208 2.88 -10.96 -11.25
CA PRO A 208 2.07 -10.40 -10.18
C PRO A 208 2.80 -10.53 -8.84
N LYS A 209 2.95 -9.41 -8.16
CA LYS A 209 3.58 -9.36 -6.82
C LYS A 209 2.51 -9.36 -5.75
N ALA A 210 2.79 -10.03 -4.63
CA ALA A 210 1.95 -9.97 -3.43
C ALA A 210 0.44 -10.24 -3.68
N LEU A 211 0.13 -11.22 -4.54
CA LEU A 211 -1.26 -11.57 -4.90
C LEU A 211 -2.14 -11.81 -3.67
N ALA A 212 -1.59 -12.52 -2.65
CA ALA A 212 -2.30 -12.80 -1.40
C ALA A 212 -2.73 -11.55 -0.63
N TYR A 213 -2.08 -10.42 -0.88
CA TYR A 213 -2.37 -9.13 -0.23
C TYR A 213 -3.16 -8.16 -1.11
N ARG A 214 -3.41 -8.50 -2.37
CA ARG A 214 -4.13 -7.66 -3.36
C ARG A 214 -5.35 -8.41 -3.90
N ASN A 215 -5.39 -8.75 -5.18
CA ASN A 215 -6.52 -9.44 -5.80
C ASN A 215 -6.93 -10.74 -5.07
N GLY A 216 -5.96 -11.51 -4.55
CA GLY A 216 -6.22 -12.69 -3.72
C GLY A 216 -6.91 -12.35 -2.40
N ALA A 217 -6.47 -11.26 -1.74
CA ALA A 217 -7.13 -10.77 -0.53
C ALA A 217 -8.57 -10.33 -0.82
N VAL A 218 -8.81 -9.64 -1.93
CA VAL A 218 -10.15 -9.21 -2.35
C VAL A 218 -11.08 -10.41 -2.50
N VAL A 219 -10.65 -11.45 -3.20
CA VAL A 219 -11.45 -12.69 -3.37
C VAL A 219 -11.70 -13.38 -2.03
N ALA A 220 -10.69 -13.46 -1.16
CA ALA A 220 -10.85 -14.05 0.18
C ALA A 220 -11.80 -13.24 1.06
N LEU A 221 -11.72 -11.92 1.03
CA LEU A 221 -12.62 -11.01 1.72
C LEU A 221 -14.05 -11.13 1.20
N ALA A 222 -14.25 -11.13 -0.12
CA ALA A 222 -15.55 -11.27 -0.75
C ALA A 222 -16.24 -12.55 -0.27
N ARG A 223 -15.57 -13.69 -0.35
CA ARG A 223 -16.09 -14.99 0.16
C ARG A 223 -16.50 -14.91 1.63
N ARG A 224 -15.67 -14.31 2.47
CA ARG A 224 -15.96 -14.17 3.92
C ARG A 224 -17.15 -13.28 4.21
N LEU A 225 -17.40 -12.28 3.36
CA LEU A 225 -18.46 -11.30 3.51
C LEU A 225 -19.75 -11.68 2.77
N GLY A 226 -19.77 -12.82 2.04
CA GLY A 226 -20.89 -13.20 1.19
C GLY A 226 -21.08 -12.26 -0.01
N LEU A 227 -19.99 -11.71 -0.53
CA LEU A 227 -19.95 -10.82 -1.70
C LEU A 227 -19.33 -11.53 -2.90
N ASP A 228 -19.56 -10.99 -4.09
CA ASP A 228 -18.95 -11.46 -5.32
C ASP A 228 -17.77 -10.60 -5.75
N ALA A 229 -16.74 -11.26 -6.32
CA ALA A 229 -15.60 -10.60 -6.98
C ALA A 229 -15.18 -11.45 -8.22
N PRO A 230 -16.10 -11.63 -9.19
CA PRO A 230 -15.91 -12.60 -10.29
C PRO A 230 -14.76 -12.23 -11.21
N ILE A 231 -14.50 -10.94 -11.44
CA ILE A 231 -13.43 -10.52 -12.34
C ILE A 231 -12.06 -10.73 -11.69
N ASN A 232 -11.91 -10.35 -10.41
CA ASN A 232 -10.69 -10.63 -9.65
C ASN A 232 -10.42 -12.14 -9.55
N LEU A 233 -11.44 -12.95 -9.33
CA LEU A 233 -11.34 -14.42 -9.28
C LEU A 233 -10.89 -14.99 -10.63
N ARG A 234 -11.50 -14.56 -11.75
CA ARG A 234 -11.15 -14.99 -13.10
C ARG A 234 -9.68 -14.68 -13.45
N LEU A 235 -9.23 -13.46 -13.12
CA LEU A 235 -7.84 -13.04 -13.37
C LEU A 235 -6.83 -13.86 -12.54
N LEU A 236 -7.18 -14.20 -11.29
CA LEU A 236 -6.34 -15.08 -10.46
C LEU A 236 -6.24 -16.49 -11.05
N ALA A 237 -7.36 -17.04 -11.54
CA ALA A 237 -7.37 -18.35 -12.18
C ALA A 237 -6.51 -18.39 -13.45
N ALA A 238 -6.48 -17.30 -14.23
CA ALA A 238 -5.67 -17.20 -15.44
C ALA A 238 -4.16 -17.29 -15.15
N VAL A 239 -3.68 -16.74 -14.02
CA VAL A 239 -2.26 -16.83 -13.63
C VAL A 239 -1.91 -18.21 -13.05
N ALA A 240 -2.85 -18.88 -12.41
CA ALA A 240 -2.60 -20.21 -11.84
C ALA A 240 -2.54 -21.32 -12.91
N ALA A 241 -3.05 -21.06 -14.11
CA ALA A 241 -3.11 -22.02 -15.23
C ALA A 241 -1.93 -21.89 -16.22
N GLY A 242 -1.11 -20.85 -16.13
CA GLY A 242 0.07 -20.60 -16.96
C GLY A 242 1.36 -20.77 -16.20
#